data_f66094891eafeddead93c527c6ceb7bf
#
_entry.id   f66094891eafeddead93c527c6ceb7bf
#
_cell.length_a   1.000
_cell.length_b   1.000
_cell.length_c   1.000
_cell.angle_alpha   90.00
_cell.angle_beta   90.00
_cell.angle_gamma   90.00
#
_symmetry.space_group_name_H-M   'P 1'
#
loop_
_entity.id
_entity.type
_entity.pdbx_description
1 polymer ?
#
loop_
_entity_poly.entity_id
_entity_poly.type
_entity_poly.pdbx_seq_one_letter_code
_entity_poly.pdbx_strand_id
1 'polypeptide(L)'
;IYVEGWLLRKLELRHILKRREIYHKCITVPAVFVCLVLCLVFRGNLKDSLFYSSYSYIASGQAADFKEQMESQERILRDDSIKEAYLCPTNPEQGPLMHMPVIKNPEAFTNRVVGRFYGKDMVTTTE
;
A
#
# COMPACT_ATOMS: atom_id res chain seq x y z
N ILE A 1 7.23 -12.43 -27.27
CA ILE A 1 7.07 -13.69 -28.06
C ILE A 1 7.42 -13.44 -29.52
N TYR A 2 6.90 -12.42 -30.20
CA TYR A 2 7.24 -12.15 -31.62
C TYR A 2 8.67 -11.61 -31.81
N VAL A 3 9.13 -10.75 -30.92
CA VAL A 3 10.49 -10.17 -30.97
C VAL A 3 11.55 -11.22 -30.68
N GLU A 4 11.34 -12.09 -29.72
CA GLU A 4 12.24 -13.22 -29.40
C GLU A 4 12.37 -14.19 -30.58
N GLY A 5 11.26 -14.57 -31.19
CA GLY A 5 11.27 -15.46 -32.35
C GLY A 5 11.98 -14.86 -33.56
N TRP A 6 11.85 -13.56 -33.77
CA TRP A 6 12.51 -12.85 -34.86
C TRP A 6 14.03 -12.75 -34.65
N LEU A 7 14.47 -12.42 -33.41
CA LEU A 7 15.88 -12.29 -33.03
C LEU A 7 16.61 -13.65 -33.12
N LEU A 8 15.95 -14.71 -32.66
CA LEU A 8 16.48 -16.09 -32.74
C LEU A 8 16.62 -16.54 -34.19
N ARG A 9 15.70 -16.21 -35.07
CA ARG A 9 15.72 -16.54 -36.49
C ARG A 9 16.82 -15.78 -37.24
N LYS A 10 17.07 -14.51 -36.89
CA LYS A 10 18.07 -13.66 -37.54
C LYS A 10 19.51 -13.99 -37.15
N LEU A 11 19.73 -14.57 -35.97
CA LEU A 11 21.05 -14.88 -35.46
C LEU A 11 21.51 -16.32 -35.78
N GLU A 12 20.73 -17.13 -36.56
CA GLU A 12 21.03 -18.54 -36.87
C GLU A 12 21.38 -19.40 -35.63
N LEU A 13 20.88 -19.00 -34.48
CA LEU A 13 21.20 -19.62 -33.18
C LEU A 13 20.52 -20.98 -32.98
N ARG A 14 19.88 -21.57 -34.02
CA ARG A 14 19.25 -22.91 -33.94
C ARG A 14 20.20 -23.99 -33.44
N HIS A 15 21.49 -23.88 -33.71
CA HIS A 15 22.49 -24.86 -33.23
C HIS A 15 22.89 -24.64 -31.76
N ILE A 16 22.86 -23.41 -31.28
CA ILE A 16 23.21 -23.07 -29.89
C ILE A 16 22.03 -23.37 -28.94
N LEU A 17 20.81 -23.22 -29.42
CA LEU A 17 19.57 -23.48 -28.66
C LEU A 17 19.32 -24.96 -28.36
N LYS A 18 20.00 -25.88 -29.06
CA LYS A 18 19.92 -27.33 -28.78
C LYS A 18 20.49 -27.72 -27.40
N ARG A 19 21.32 -26.87 -26.80
CA ARG A 19 21.80 -27.04 -25.41
C ARG A 19 21.01 -26.12 -24.47
N ARG A 20 19.95 -26.66 -23.90
CA ARG A 20 19.05 -25.99 -22.93
C ARG A 20 19.81 -25.24 -21.82
N GLU A 21 20.93 -25.74 -21.36
CA GLU A 21 21.76 -25.10 -20.34
C GLU A 21 22.45 -23.81 -20.81
N ILE A 22 22.89 -23.75 -22.09
CA ILE A 22 23.54 -22.54 -22.62
C ILE A 22 22.54 -21.45 -22.83
N TYR A 23 21.33 -21.79 -23.27
CA TYR A 23 20.24 -20.84 -23.43
C TYR A 23 19.86 -20.17 -22.08
N HIS A 24 19.71 -20.97 -21.02
CA HIS A 24 19.42 -20.43 -19.69
C HIS A 24 20.55 -19.52 -19.18
N LYS A 25 21.80 -19.89 -19.33
CA LYS A 25 22.92 -19.05 -18.90
C LYS A 25 23.05 -17.77 -19.71
N CYS A 26 22.90 -17.84 -21.04
CA CYS A 26 23.04 -16.67 -21.91
C CYS A 26 21.90 -15.65 -21.80
N ILE A 27 20.69 -16.05 -21.38
CA ILE A 27 19.55 -15.15 -21.24
C ILE A 27 19.28 -14.82 -19.78
N THR A 28 19.30 -15.81 -18.89
CA THR A 28 18.95 -15.59 -17.48
C THR A 28 19.98 -14.70 -16.77
N VAL A 29 21.28 -14.93 -16.99
CA VAL A 29 22.33 -14.13 -16.33
C VAL A 29 22.27 -12.64 -16.74
N PRO A 30 22.24 -12.28 -18.04
CA PRO A 30 22.12 -10.87 -18.42
C PRO A 30 20.74 -10.28 -18.03
N ALA A 31 19.67 -11.06 -18.06
CA ALA A 31 18.36 -10.55 -17.60
C ALA A 31 18.37 -10.21 -16.10
N VAL A 32 18.94 -11.08 -15.27
CA VAL A 32 19.12 -10.79 -13.83
C VAL A 32 20.02 -9.57 -13.62
N PHE A 33 21.11 -9.46 -14.38
CA PHE A 33 22.01 -8.31 -14.30
C PHE A 33 21.30 -7.01 -14.68
N VAL A 34 20.53 -7.00 -15.76
CA VAL A 34 19.72 -5.84 -16.17
C VAL A 34 18.70 -5.49 -15.10
N CYS A 35 18.00 -6.45 -14.52
CA CYS A 35 17.07 -6.21 -13.41
C CYS A 35 17.79 -5.59 -12.20
N LEU A 36 18.96 -6.07 -11.82
CA LEU A 36 19.75 -5.51 -10.73
C LEU A 36 20.17 -4.06 -11.02
N VAL A 37 20.63 -3.78 -12.24
CA VAL A 37 20.99 -2.42 -12.66
C VAL A 37 19.76 -1.49 -12.61
N LEU A 38 18.63 -1.94 -13.12
CA LEU A 38 17.38 -1.17 -13.03
C LEU A 38 16.97 -0.91 -11.58
N CYS A 39 17.05 -1.90 -10.70
CA CYS A 39 16.79 -1.72 -9.28
C CYS A 39 17.74 -0.70 -8.63
N LEU A 40 19.01 -0.70 -9.00
CA LEU A 40 19.99 0.27 -8.49
C LEU A 40 19.73 1.69 -9.00
N VAL A 41 19.40 1.83 -10.28
CA VAL A 41 19.12 3.13 -10.91
C VAL A 41 17.82 3.74 -10.35
N PHE A 42 16.79 2.91 -10.20
CA PHE A 42 15.48 3.36 -9.72
C PHE A 42 15.27 3.25 -8.22
N ARG A 43 16.32 2.95 -7.44
CA ARG A 43 16.21 2.75 -5.98
C ARG A 43 15.57 3.92 -5.23
N GLY A 44 15.76 5.16 -5.70
CA GLY A 44 15.11 6.35 -5.15
C GLY A 44 13.59 6.30 -5.33
N ASN A 45 13.16 6.06 -6.55
CA ASN A 45 11.74 5.98 -6.90
C ASN A 45 11.03 4.76 -6.28
N LEU A 46 11.78 3.68 -5.97
CA LEU A 46 11.22 2.50 -5.30
C LEU A 46 10.79 2.82 -3.86
N LYS A 47 11.55 3.66 -3.15
CA LYS A 47 11.18 4.09 -1.78
C LYS A 47 9.92 4.96 -1.77
N ASP A 48 9.77 5.80 -2.78
CA ASP A 48 8.62 6.69 -2.94
C ASP A 48 7.44 6.00 -3.64
N SER A 49 7.62 4.73 -4.05
CA SER A 49 6.56 3.97 -4.68
C SER A 49 5.46 3.60 -3.66
N LEU A 50 4.20 3.66 -4.10
CA LEU A 50 3.06 3.23 -3.30
C LEU A 50 3.22 1.79 -2.79
N PHE A 51 3.86 0.92 -3.58
CA PHE A 51 4.13 -0.47 -3.20
C PHE A 51 5.06 -0.56 -1.98
N TYR A 52 6.19 0.17 -1.99
CA TYR A 52 7.14 0.17 -0.87
C TYR A 52 6.51 0.79 0.38
N SER A 53 5.80 1.90 0.22
CA SER A 53 5.07 2.56 1.30
C SER A 53 4.04 1.63 1.94
N SER A 54 3.24 0.93 1.13
CA SER A 54 2.24 -0.02 1.62
C SER A 54 2.88 -1.23 2.30
N TYR A 55 3.95 -1.78 1.70
CA TYR A 55 4.69 -2.89 2.31
C TYR A 55 5.31 -2.50 3.66
N SER A 56 5.98 -1.35 3.71
CA SER A 56 6.59 -0.81 4.94
C SER A 56 5.53 -0.58 6.03
N TYR A 57 4.37 -0.06 5.66
CA TYR A 57 3.24 0.17 6.55
C TYR A 57 2.71 -1.13 7.18
N ILE A 58 2.61 -2.20 6.39
CA ILE A 58 2.20 -3.53 6.88
C ILE A 58 3.32 -4.16 7.73
N ALA A 59 4.56 -4.14 7.24
CA ALA A 59 5.69 -4.78 7.88
C ALA A 59 6.10 -4.12 9.22
N SER A 60 5.86 -2.82 9.37
CA SER A 60 6.11 -2.08 10.62
C SER A 60 5.05 -2.31 11.69
N GLY A 61 3.94 -2.97 11.38
CA GLY A 61 2.81 -3.16 12.30
C GLY A 61 1.84 -1.97 12.36
N GLN A 62 2.12 -0.86 11.70
CA GLN A 62 1.26 0.33 11.68
C GLN A 62 -0.15 0.03 11.16
N ALA A 63 -0.28 -0.90 10.20
CA ALA A 63 -1.59 -1.32 9.69
C ALA A 63 -2.42 -2.04 10.76
N ALA A 64 -1.78 -2.84 11.62
CA ALA A 64 -2.46 -3.54 12.72
C ALA A 64 -2.90 -2.55 13.81
N ASP A 65 -2.02 -1.61 14.17
CA ASP A 65 -2.31 -0.53 15.11
C ASP A 65 -3.49 0.34 14.63
N PHE A 66 -3.47 0.77 13.37
CA PHE A 66 -4.57 1.52 12.78
C PHE A 66 -5.89 0.74 12.83
N LYS A 67 -5.86 -0.56 12.50
CA LYS A 67 -7.04 -1.42 12.57
C LYS A 67 -7.62 -1.46 13.99
N GLU A 68 -6.77 -1.64 15.01
CA GLU A 68 -7.20 -1.67 16.40
C GLU A 68 -7.83 -0.33 16.84
N GLN A 69 -7.21 0.79 16.45
CA GLN A 69 -7.75 2.13 16.71
C GLN A 69 -9.12 2.32 16.04
N MET A 70 -9.27 1.92 14.79
CA MET A 70 -10.55 2.02 14.06
C MET A 70 -11.62 1.10 14.66
N GLU A 71 -11.29 -0.11 15.06
CA GLU A 71 -12.23 -1.02 15.73
C GLU A 71 -12.68 -0.48 17.09
N SER A 72 -11.81 0.19 17.82
CA SER A 72 -12.16 0.84 19.10
C SER A 72 -13.12 2.01 18.90
N GLN A 73 -12.88 2.84 17.89
CA GLN A 73 -13.78 3.93 17.52
C GLN A 73 -15.13 3.39 17.04
N GLU A 74 -15.13 2.35 16.21
CA GLU A 74 -16.35 1.75 15.67
C GLU A 74 -17.26 1.18 16.79
N ARG A 75 -16.70 0.60 17.86
CA ARG A 75 -17.48 0.12 19.01
C ARG A 75 -18.25 1.26 19.66
N ILE A 76 -17.62 2.41 19.87
CA ILE A 76 -18.28 3.60 20.44
C ILE A 76 -19.36 4.13 19.48
N LEU A 77 -19.05 4.16 18.20
CA LEU A 77 -19.99 4.67 17.19
C LEU A 77 -21.20 3.77 16.98
N ARG A 78 -21.06 2.44 17.14
CA ARG A 78 -22.15 1.48 17.01
C ARG A 78 -23.03 1.34 18.26
N ASP A 79 -22.63 1.92 19.38
CA ASP A 79 -23.42 1.87 20.61
C ASP A 79 -24.55 2.90 20.57
N ASP A 80 -25.77 2.47 20.30
CA ASP A 80 -26.96 3.31 20.18
C ASP A 80 -27.32 4.08 21.47
N SER A 81 -26.80 3.66 22.62
CA SER A 81 -27.02 4.35 23.90
C SER A 81 -26.22 5.67 23.98
N ILE A 82 -25.12 5.78 23.21
CA ILE A 82 -24.24 6.94 23.18
C ILE A 82 -24.71 7.90 22.08
N LYS A 83 -25.15 9.08 22.42
CA LYS A 83 -25.53 10.11 21.45
C LYS A 83 -24.39 11.07 21.10
N GLU A 84 -23.52 11.35 22.05
CA GLU A 84 -22.33 12.17 21.87
C GLU A 84 -21.09 11.28 21.94
N ALA A 85 -20.44 11.04 20.80
CA ALA A 85 -19.31 10.15 20.70
C ALA A 85 -17.97 10.90 20.81
N TYR A 86 -17.23 10.61 21.86
CA TYR A 86 -15.86 11.07 22.10
C TYR A 86 -14.89 9.96 21.71
N LEU A 87 -14.19 10.14 20.60
CA LEU A 87 -13.30 9.14 20.03
C LEU A 87 -11.84 9.40 20.43
N CYS A 88 -11.08 8.36 20.65
CA CYS A 88 -9.62 8.51 20.74
C CYS A 88 -9.08 8.97 19.39
N PRO A 89 -8.17 9.94 19.34
CA PRO A 89 -7.56 10.37 18.09
C PRO A 89 -6.77 9.20 17.48
N THR A 90 -6.82 9.07 16.17
CA THR A 90 -5.95 8.13 15.47
C THR A 90 -4.55 8.72 15.34
N ASN A 91 -3.53 7.86 15.36
CA ASN A 91 -2.15 8.30 15.17
C ASN A 91 -2.02 9.03 13.82
N PRO A 92 -1.53 10.28 13.78
CA PRO A 92 -1.39 11.06 12.55
C PRO A 92 -0.41 10.47 11.53
N GLU A 93 0.49 9.59 11.96
CA GLU A 93 1.49 8.94 11.11
C GLU A 93 0.98 7.66 10.44
N GLN A 94 -0.32 7.53 10.20
CA GLN A 94 -0.94 6.31 9.64
C GLN A 94 -0.70 6.11 8.12
N GLY A 95 0.17 6.89 7.52
CA GLY A 95 0.60 6.68 6.13
C GLY A 95 -0.53 6.80 5.10
N PRO A 96 -0.47 6.01 4.02
CA PRO A 96 -1.31 6.23 2.84
C PRO A 96 -2.80 5.88 3.03
N LEU A 97 -3.17 5.18 4.09
CA LEU A 97 -4.55 4.71 4.29
C LEU A 97 -5.44 5.74 4.99
N MET A 98 -4.85 6.71 5.69
CA MET A 98 -5.64 7.69 6.41
C MET A 98 -5.93 8.90 5.56
N HIS A 99 -7.21 9.17 5.36
CA HIS A 99 -7.65 10.28 4.55
C HIS A 99 -8.59 11.17 5.32
N MET A 100 -8.85 11.89 5.94
CA MET A 100 -9.84 12.70 6.68
C MET A 100 -10.25 12.06 8.01
N PRO A 101 -9.39 12.05 9.02
CA PRO A 101 -9.73 11.55 10.35
C PRO A 101 -10.83 12.42 11.00
N VAL A 102 -11.50 11.85 11.98
CA VAL A 102 -12.32 12.63 12.92
C VAL A 102 -11.39 13.56 13.71
N ILE A 103 -11.77 14.80 13.86
CA ILE A 103 -10.97 15.84 14.52
C ILE A 103 -11.73 16.46 15.70
N LYS A 104 -11.03 17.28 16.49
CA LYS A 104 -11.59 17.94 17.69
C LYS A 104 -12.77 18.88 17.39
N ASN A 105 -12.85 19.43 16.19
CA ASN A 105 -13.97 20.32 15.82
C ASN A 105 -15.21 19.49 15.41
N PRO A 106 -16.30 19.45 16.20
CA PRO A 106 -17.49 18.67 15.88
C PRO A 106 -18.19 19.14 14.59
N GLU A 107 -18.03 20.40 14.22
CA GLU A 107 -18.58 20.95 12.98
C GLU A 107 -17.80 20.60 11.73
N ALA A 108 -16.66 19.91 11.86
CA ALA A 108 -15.88 19.47 10.73
C ALA A 108 -16.69 18.53 9.82
N PHE A 109 -16.43 18.62 8.53
CA PHE A 109 -17.15 17.83 7.53
C PHE A 109 -17.14 16.34 7.86
N THR A 110 -15.97 15.77 8.17
CA THR A 110 -15.82 14.34 8.52
C THR A 110 -16.64 13.98 9.75
N ASN A 111 -16.57 14.78 10.82
CA ASN A 111 -17.30 14.55 12.06
C ASN A 111 -18.81 14.53 11.83
N ARG A 112 -19.34 15.46 11.04
CA ARG A 112 -20.77 15.51 10.68
C ARG A 112 -21.19 14.32 9.82
N VAL A 113 -20.34 13.90 8.87
CA VAL A 113 -20.64 12.74 8.03
C VAL A 113 -20.68 11.47 8.87
N VAL A 114 -19.69 11.25 9.73
CA VAL A 114 -19.64 10.11 10.65
C VAL A 114 -20.83 10.13 11.62
N GLY A 115 -21.14 11.27 12.21
CA GLY A 115 -22.29 11.43 13.09
C GLY A 115 -23.61 11.05 12.41
N ARG A 116 -23.85 11.54 11.20
CA ARG A 116 -25.04 11.19 10.42
C ARG A 116 -25.11 9.71 10.08
N PHE A 117 -23.98 9.11 9.72
CA PHE A 117 -23.93 7.69 9.34
C PHE A 117 -24.26 6.76 10.52
N TYR A 118 -23.77 7.08 11.72
CA TYR A 118 -23.99 6.28 12.93
C TYR A 118 -25.15 6.80 13.81
N GLY A 119 -25.91 7.82 13.36
CA GLY A 119 -27.03 8.36 14.12
C GLY A 119 -26.62 9.05 15.43
N LYS A 120 -25.45 9.70 15.45
CA LYS A 120 -24.92 10.45 16.58
C LYS A 120 -25.24 11.92 16.44
N ASP A 121 -25.58 12.57 17.56
CA ASP A 121 -25.83 14.01 17.60
C ASP A 121 -24.52 14.81 17.49
N MET A 122 -23.44 14.28 18.09
CA MET A 122 -22.11 14.85 18.02
C MET A 122 -21.02 13.77 17.96
N VAL A 123 -20.01 14.02 17.13
CA VAL A 123 -18.79 13.20 17.06
C VAL A 123 -17.58 14.11 17.13
N THR A 124 -16.66 13.84 18.05
CA THR A 124 -15.42 14.60 18.24
C THR A 124 -14.32 13.71 18.80
N THR A 125 -13.07 14.18 18.78
CA THR A 125 -11.97 13.50 19.45
C THR A 125 -11.69 14.11 20.82
N THR A 126 -11.21 13.29 21.74
CA THR A 126 -10.89 13.69 23.13
C THR A 126 -9.71 14.64 23.22
N GLU A 127 -8.76 14.60 22.27
CA GLU A 127 -7.65 15.59 22.15
C GLU A 127 -7.21 15.77 20.71
#